data_0abf88198c05566587eb146becc95506
#
_entry.id   0abf88198c05566587eb146becc95506
#
_cell.length_a   1.000
_cell.length_b   1.000
_cell.length_c   1.000
_cell.angle_alpha   90.00
_cell.angle_beta   90.00
_cell.angle_gamma   90.00
#
_symmetry.space_group_name_H-M   'P 1'
#
loop_
_entity.id
_entity.type
_entity.pdbx_description
1 polymer ?
#
loop_
_entity_poly.entity_id
_entity_poly.type
_entity_poly.pdbx_seq_one_letter_code
_entity_poly.pdbx_strand_id
1 'polypeptide(L)'
;ISKAIKSLWNLKLFSDIQIVQEKTIGNAIFLDIQLKEKPRYSKHSFKGVKKSYHDDLNGVVNRYITKGGIVSDNAKVNLKNGIEDFLKEKGYLDAECTVIESVDKEANNTIKLEFDVKRNDRVKVQNISFVGNNSVKASKLRKQMEHTKRKLKLFATSKLVQKDFEEDKKSIIKYYNKIGFRDAVITKDTIWRENDGDLQIVMNINEGKRYFFRNIAWKGNSIYESKMLENVLGIKKGDVYNK
;
A
#
# COMPACT_ATOMS: atom_id res chain seq x y z
N ILE A 1 23.10 38.27 -15.13
CA ILE A 1 23.68 37.20 -14.29
C ILE A 1 22.57 36.49 -13.53
N SER A 2 21.73 37.18 -12.72
CA SER A 2 20.68 36.55 -11.90
C SER A 2 19.67 35.70 -12.69
N LYS A 3 19.29 36.14 -13.92
CA LYS A 3 18.41 35.36 -14.79
C LYS A 3 19.09 34.08 -15.30
N ALA A 4 20.39 34.15 -15.63
CA ALA A 4 21.16 33.00 -16.08
C ALA A 4 21.31 31.94 -14.98
N ILE A 5 21.61 32.37 -13.73
CA ILE A 5 21.67 31.49 -12.57
C ILE A 5 20.33 30.78 -12.36
N LYS A 6 19.20 31.52 -12.39
CA LYS A 6 17.86 30.92 -12.27
C LYS A 6 17.57 29.90 -13.38
N SER A 7 17.98 30.19 -14.61
CA SER A 7 17.80 29.26 -15.74
C SER A 7 18.59 27.96 -15.52
N LEU A 8 19.83 28.04 -15.06
CA LEU A 8 20.66 26.87 -14.74
C LEU A 8 20.08 26.07 -13.57
N TRP A 9 19.60 26.74 -12.51
CA TRP A 9 18.92 26.07 -11.38
C TRP A 9 17.64 25.32 -11.80
N ASN A 10 16.90 25.87 -12.77
CA ASN A 10 15.68 25.25 -13.28
C ASN A 10 15.93 23.92 -14.00
N LEU A 11 17.15 23.67 -14.47
CA LEU A 11 17.55 22.38 -15.04
C LEU A 11 17.60 21.27 -13.99
N LYS A 12 17.70 21.61 -12.68
CA LYS A 12 17.79 20.69 -11.53
C LYS A 12 18.98 19.71 -11.59
N LEU A 13 19.95 19.98 -12.45
CA LEU A 13 21.13 19.12 -12.69
C LEU A 13 22.29 19.40 -11.73
N PHE A 14 22.35 20.59 -11.14
CA PHE A 14 23.46 21.08 -10.36
C PHE A 14 23.14 21.09 -8.88
N SER A 15 24.15 20.85 -8.05
CA SER A 15 24.12 21.01 -6.58
C SER A 15 24.65 22.38 -6.16
N ASP A 16 25.49 23.01 -7.00
CA ASP A 16 26.00 24.36 -6.79
C ASP A 16 26.25 25.04 -8.16
N ILE A 17 26.04 26.37 -8.20
CA ILE A 17 26.23 27.22 -9.37
C ILE A 17 26.82 28.53 -8.89
N GLN A 18 28.06 28.84 -9.31
CA GLN A 18 28.74 30.06 -9.02
C GLN A 18 29.13 30.76 -10.32
N ILE A 19 28.85 32.05 -10.43
CA ILE A 19 29.30 32.91 -11.53
C ILE A 19 30.17 33.99 -10.94
N VAL A 20 31.44 33.90 -11.22
CA VAL A 20 32.47 34.86 -10.70
C VAL A 20 32.96 35.71 -11.84
N GLN A 21 33.07 37.01 -11.59
CA GLN A 21 33.77 37.89 -12.52
C GLN A 21 35.29 37.69 -12.37
N GLU A 22 35.93 37.14 -13.40
CA GLU A 22 37.33 36.86 -13.41
C GLU A 22 38.16 38.15 -13.58
N LYS A 23 37.85 38.93 -14.65
CA LYS A 23 38.53 40.18 -14.96
C LYS A 23 37.69 41.06 -15.85
N THR A 24 38.08 42.34 -15.91
CA THR A 24 37.53 43.32 -16.87
C THR A 24 38.66 43.90 -17.68
N ILE A 25 38.51 43.94 -19.05
CA ILE A 25 39.46 44.53 -19.96
C ILE A 25 38.69 45.51 -20.85
N GLY A 26 38.94 46.81 -20.65
CA GLY A 26 38.14 47.83 -21.32
C GLY A 26 36.65 47.71 -20.95
N ASN A 27 35.79 47.50 -21.94
CA ASN A 27 34.35 47.31 -21.77
C ASN A 27 33.94 45.84 -21.73
N ALA A 28 34.89 44.90 -21.77
CA ALA A 28 34.63 43.47 -21.74
C ALA A 28 34.76 42.88 -20.33
N ILE A 29 33.74 42.12 -19.89
CA ILE A 29 33.76 41.43 -18.63
C ILE A 29 33.92 39.91 -18.91
N PHE A 30 34.89 39.30 -18.25
CA PHE A 30 35.16 37.87 -18.32
C PHE A 30 34.51 37.20 -17.09
N LEU A 31 33.69 36.19 -17.36
CA LEU A 31 32.99 35.45 -16.32
C LEU A 31 33.52 34.01 -16.26
N ASP A 32 33.75 33.53 -15.07
CA ASP A 32 33.98 32.14 -14.76
C ASP A 32 32.68 31.53 -14.19
N ILE A 33 32.18 30.44 -14.82
CA ILE A 33 30.97 29.75 -14.42
C ILE A 33 31.37 28.40 -13.83
N GLN A 34 31.28 28.28 -12.52
CA GLN A 34 31.61 27.08 -11.77
C GLN A 34 30.32 26.30 -11.48
N LEU A 35 30.27 25.08 -11.95
CA LEU A 35 29.11 24.21 -11.82
C LEU A 35 29.51 22.93 -11.06
N LYS A 36 28.72 22.58 -10.06
CA LYS A 36 28.84 21.28 -9.38
C LYS A 36 27.63 20.45 -9.75
N GLU A 37 27.83 19.42 -10.56
CA GLU A 37 26.76 18.51 -10.92
C GLU A 37 26.28 17.66 -9.74
N LYS A 38 24.98 17.38 -9.70
CA LYS A 38 24.44 16.38 -8.78
C LYS A 38 24.94 15.00 -9.14
N PRO A 39 25.33 14.18 -8.14
CA PRO A 39 25.80 12.84 -8.41
C PRO A 39 24.69 11.98 -9.01
N ARG A 40 25.11 10.99 -9.82
CA ARG A 40 24.21 10.05 -10.48
C ARG A 40 24.23 8.70 -9.79
N TYR A 41 23.08 8.08 -9.73
CA TYR A 41 22.94 6.75 -9.18
C TYR A 41 23.65 5.70 -10.03
N SER A 42 24.52 4.87 -9.41
CA SER A 42 25.25 3.78 -10.08
C SER A 42 24.68 2.41 -9.77
N LYS A 43 24.62 2.06 -8.50
CA LYS A 43 24.18 0.75 -7.99
C LYS A 43 23.71 0.86 -6.54
N HIS A 44 23.05 -0.20 -6.07
CA HIS A 44 22.61 -0.27 -4.69
C HIS A 44 22.91 -1.63 -4.04
N SER A 45 22.78 -1.67 -2.74
CA SER A 45 22.83 -2.87 -1.92
C SER A 45 21.81 -2.82 -0.80
N PHE A 46 21.42 -3.99 -0.31
CA PHE A 46 20.52 -4.12 0.83
C PHE A 46 21.27 -4.78 1.99
N LYS A 47 21.07 -4.23 3.21
CA LYS A 47 21.55 -4.77 4.47
C LYS A 47 20.37 -5.00 5.40
N GLY A 48 20.41 -6.05 6.24
CA GLY A 48 19.36 -6.36 7.20
C GLY A 48 18.10 -7.05 6.62
N VAL A 49 18.04 -7.33 5.32
CA VAL A 49 16.93 -8.04 4.65
C VAL A 49 17.32 -9.43 4.20
N LYS A 50 16.33 -10.30 4.01
CA LYS A 50 16.55 -11.65 3.47
C LYS A 50 16.89 -11.58 1.98
N LYS A 51 17.82 -12.41 1.51
CA LYS A 51 18.17 -12.51 0.09
C LYS A 51 16.96 -12.79 -0.81
N SER A 52 15.99 -13.59 -0.33
CA SER A 52 14.75 -13.88 -1.06
C SER A 52 13.85 -12.66 -1.33
N TYR A 53 14.12 -11.52 -0.73
CA TYR A 53 13.40 -10.26 -0.97
C TYR A 53 14.13 -9.33 -1.94
N HIS A 54 15.39 -9.66 -2.32
CA HIS A 54 16.21 -8.75 -3.11
C HIS A 54 15.59 -8.46 -4.49
N ASP A 55 15.02 -9.45 -5.17
CA ASP A 55 14.42 -9.25 -6.49
C ASP A 55 13.19 -8.35 -6.42
N ASP A 56 12.30 -8.59 -5.44
CA ASP A 56 11.15 -7.74 -5.19
C ASP A 56 11.59 -6.30 -4.85
N LEU A 57 12.60 -6.16 -3.98
CA LEU A 57 13.15 -4.86 -3.57
C LEU A 57 13.87 -4.14 -4.71
N ASN A 58 14.56 -4.86 -5.60
CA ASN A 58 15.11 -4.30 -6.83
C ASN A 58 13.98 -3.69 -7.69
N GLY A 59 12.83 -4.38 -7.78
CA GLY A 59 11.63 -3.86 -8.43
C GLY A 59 11.09 -2.59 -7.76
N VAL A 60 11.15 -2.49 -6.44
CA VAL A 60 10.79 -1.26 -5.70
C VAL A 60 11.74 -0.13 -6.05
N VAL A 61 13.05 -0.37 -6.00
CA VAL A 61 14.07 0.66 -6.30
C VAL A 61 13.93 1.18 -7.73
N ASN A 62 13.77 0.27 -8.70
CA ASN A 62 13.67 0.62 -10.11
C ASN A 62 12.43 1.47 -10.47
N ARG A 63 11.40 1.49 -9.61
CA ARG A 63 10.24 2.38 -9.78
C ARG A 63 10.56 3.85 -9.51
N TYR A 64 11.55 4.14 -8.67
CA TYR A 64 11.87 5.50 -8.21
C TYR A 64 13.17 6.05 -8.80
N ILE A 65 14.11 5.18 -9.16
CA ILE A 65 15.39 5.59 -9.75
C ILE A 65 15.93 4.53 -10.69
N THR A 66 16.52 4.97 -11.79
CA THR A 66 17.21 4.12 -12.76
C THR A 66 18.69 4.48 -12.79
N LYS A 67 19.54 3.55 -13.22
CA LYS A 67 20.98 3.78 -13.35
C LYS A 67 21.26 5.03 -14.19
N GLY A 68 22.13 5.91 -13.70
CA GLY A 68 22.43 7.20 -14.31
C GLY A 68 21.44 8.32 -13.94
N GLY A 69 20.35 8.01 -13.23
CA GLY A 69 19.41 9.01 -12.73
C GLY A 69 20.00 9.87 -11.61
N ILE A 70 19.49 11.09 -11.45
CA ILE A 70 19.93 12.01 -10.40
C ILE A 70 19.34 11.57 -9.08
N VAL A 71 20.16 11.45 -8.04
CA VAL A 71 19.72 11.17 -6.68
C VAL A 71 19.27 12.47 -6.03
N SER A 72 17.96 12.66 -5.96
CA SER A 72 17.34 13.80 -5.25
C SER A 72 16.86 13.35 -3.86
N ASP A 73 16.67 14.33 -2.95
CA ASP A 73 16.13 14.02 -1.62
C ASP A 73 14.74 13.40 -1.69
N ASN A 74 13.89 13.85 -2.62
CA ASN A 74 12.59 13.22 -2.86
C ASN A 74 12.72 11.76 -3.34
N ALA A 75 13.68 11.45 -4.20
CA ALA A 75 13.93 10.08 -4.62
C ALA A 75 14.34 9.20 -3.43
N LYS A 76 15.20 9.70 -2.54
CA LYS A 76 15.61 8.98 -1.32
C LYS A 76 14.44 8.70 -0.38
N VAL A 77 13.59 9.70 -0.16
CA VAL A 77 12.37 9.54 0.67
C VAL A 77 11.44 8.49 0.05
N ASN A 78 11.20 8.55 -1.24
CA ASN A 78 10.34 7.58 -1.93
C ASN A 78 10.92 6.17 -1.91
N LEU A 79 12.23 6.03 -2.08
CA LEU A 79 12.94 4.75 -1.97
C LEU A 79 12.81 4.16 -0.57
N LYS A 80 13.08 4.97 0.47
CA LYS A 80 12.90 4.59 1.86
C LYS A 80 11.48 4.09 2.11
N ASN A 81 10.48 4.90 1.80
CA ASN A 81 9.08 4.58 2.03
C ASN A 81 8.66 3.33 1.27
N GLY A 82 9.07 3.19 0.00
CA GLY A 82 8.74 2.02 -0.81
C GLY A 82 9.31 0.72 -0.24
N ILE A 83 10.53 0.76 0.32
CA ILE A 83 11.15 -0.41 0.98
C ILE A 83 10.44 -0.73 2.30
N GLU A 84 10.11 0.28 3.11
CA GLU A 84 9.37 0.11 4.37
C GLU A 84 7.96 -0.46 4.09
N ASP A 85 7.25 0.05 3.10
CA ASP A 85 5.91 -0.42 2.72
C ASP A 85 5.93 -1.86 2.20
N PHE A 86 6.93 -2.23 1.38
CA PHE A 86 7.15 -3.62 1.00
C PHE A 86 7.32 -4.53 2.23
N LEU A 87 8.09 -4.10 3.22
CA LEU A 87 8.32 -4.87 4.44
C LEU A 87 7.07 -4.95 5.34
N LYS A 88 6.26 -3.88 5.40
CA LYS A 88 4.95 -3.90 6.07
C LYS A 88 4.02 -4.94 5.44
N GLU A 89 3.98 -5.05 4.10
CA GLU A 89 3.23 -6.10 3.40
C GLU A 89 3.72 -7.52 3.74
N LYS A 90 4.99 -7.67 4.09
CA LYS A 90 5.54 -8.95 4.59
C LYS A 90 5.28 -9.17 6.09
N GLY A 91 4.63 -8.20 6.78
CA GLY A 91 4.25 -8.26 8.20
C GLY A 91 5.25 -7.61 9.16
N TYR A 92 6.27 -6.92 8.67
CA TYR A 92 7.23 -6.17 9.48
C TYR A 92 6.77 -4.72 9.61
N LEU A 93 5.75 -4.48 10.44
CA LEU A 93 5.09 -3.17 10.55
C LEU A 93 6.01 -2.08 11.10
N ASP A 94 7.03 -2.47 11.86
CA ASP A 94 8.02 -1.58 12.48
C ASP A 94 9.35 -1.56 11.72
N ALA A 95 9.34 -1.97 10.45
CA ALA A 95 10.54 -1.90 9.65
C ALA A 95 10.96 -0.46 9.40
N GLU A 96 12.23 -0.18 9.62
CA GLU A 96 12.87 1.11 9.35
C GLU A 96 13.94 0.94 8.29
N CYS A 97 14.02 1.86 7.35
CA CYS A 97 15.03 1.89 6.31
C CYS A 97 15.83 3.18 6.39
N THR A 98 17.14 3.07 6.41
CA THR A 98 18.06 4.21 6.27
C THR A 98 18.76 4.13 4.93
N VAL A 99 18.72 5.22 4.16
CA VAL A 99 19.42 5.33 2.88
C VAL A 99 20.78 5.95 3.11
N ILE A 100 21.82 5.19 2.86
CA ILE A 100 23.23 5.62 3.03
C ILE A 100 23.83 5.82 1.63
N GLU A 101 24.40 7.01 1.43
CA GLU A 101 25.09 7.35 0.18
C GLU A 101 26.59 7.16 0.34
N SER A 102 27.22 6.61 -0.67
CA SER A 102 28.68 6.54 -0.76
C SER A 102 29.14 6.78 -2.20
N VAL A 103 30.32 7.41 -2.35
CA VAL A 103 30.91 7.64 -3.68
C VAL A 103 31.23 6.30 -4.35
N ASP A 104 30.83 6.17 -5.61
CA ASP A 104 31.26 5.04 -6.42
C ASP A 104 32.59 5.35 -7.10
N LYS A 105 33.66 4.70 -6.62
CA LYS A 105 35.01 4.89 -7.15
C LYS A 105 35.20 4.36 -8.56
N GLU A 106 34.25 3.60 -9.08
CA GLU A 106 34.32 2.97 -10.41
C GLU A 106 33.86 3.90 -11.53
N ALA A 107 33.14 5.01 -11.20
CA ALA A 107 32.64 5.95 -12.19
C ALA A 107 32.61 7.36 -11.62
N ASN A 108 32.98 8.34 -12.47
CA ASN A 108 33.04 9.75 -12.07
C ASN A 108 31.62 10.29 -11.74
N ASN A 109 31.56 11.11 -10.71
CA ASN A 109 30.32 11.77 -10.26
C ASN A 109 29.13 10.83 -10.05
N THR A 110 29.41 9.60 -9.53
CA THR A 110 28.37 8.63 -9.22
C THR A 110 28.40 8.21 -7.75
N ILE A 111 27.22 7.80 -7.27
CA ILE A 111 27.04 7.32 -5.91
C ILE A 111 26.34 5.96 -5.90
N LYS A 112 26.72 5.17 -4.90
CA LYS A 112 26.02 3.94 -4.50
C LYS A 112 25.04 4.26 -3.39
N LEU A 113 23.89 3.59 -3.40
CA LEU A 113 22.93 3.63 -2.31
C LEU A 113 22.97 2.32 -1.53
N GLU A 114 23.19 2.39 -0.22
CA GLU A 114 22.99 1.26 0.66
C GLU A 114 21.69 1.47 1.44
N PHE A 115 20.79 0.49 1.38
CA PHE A 115 19.57 0.46 2.16
C PHE A 115 19.80 -0.38 3.41
N ASP A 116 20.11 0.29 4.54
CA ASP A 116 20.29 -0.37 5.85
C ASP A 116 18.92 -0.50 6.53
N VAL A 117 18.45 -1.72 6.64
CA VAL A 117 17.09 -2.04 7.09
C VAL A 117 17.12 -2.73 8.45
N LYS A 118 16.43 -2.15 9.41
CA LYS A 118 16.03 -2.78 10.66
C LYS A 118 14.61 -3.33 10.50
N ARG A 119 14.48 -4.65 10.29
CA ARG A 119 13.16 -5.25 10.05
C ARG A 119 12.29 -5.29 11.28
N ASN A 120 12.91 -5.37 12.47
CA ASN A 120 12.24 -5.70 13.73
C ASN A 120 11.48 -7.04 13.65
N ASP A 121 10.66 -7.35 14.64
CA ASP A 121 9.87 -8.57 14.65
C ASP A 121 8.59 -8.43 13.81
N ARG A 122 8.07 -9.57 13.37
CA ARG A 122 6.76 -9.58 12.73
C ARG A 122 5.67 -9.34 13.75
N VAL A 123 4.87 -8.33 13.52
CA VAL A 123 3.67 -8.05 14.32
C VAL A 123 2.56 -9.00 13.90
N LYS A 124 1.96 -9.68 14.87
CA LYS A 124 0.91 -10.69 14.65
C LYS A 124 -0.46 -10.13 15.05
N VAL A 125 -1.51 -10.67 14.46
CA VAL A 125 -2.88 -10.39 14.88
C VAL A 125 -3.26 -11.39 15.96
N GLN A 126 -3.38 -10.93 17.21
CA GLN A 126 -3.73 -11.76 18.34
C GLN A 126 -5.23 -12.08 18.34
N ASN A 127 -6.07 -11.06 18.16
CA ASN A 127 -7.50 -11.25 18.15
C ASN A 127 -8.22 -10.38 17.11
N ILE A 128 -9.37 -10.89 16.65
CA ILE A 128 -10.29 -10.18 15.77
C ILE A 128 -11.69 -10.33 16.37
N SER A 129 -12.28 -9.24 16.81
CA SER A 129 -13.61 -9.17 17.41
C SER A 129 -14.55 -8.27 16.60
N PHE A 130 -15.83 -8.45 16.83
CA PHE A 130 -16.89 -7.72 16.14
C PHE A 130 -17.87 -7.19 17.18
N VAL A 131 -18.44 -6.03 16.89
CA VAL A 131 -19.48 -5.36 17.69
C VAL A 131 -20.64 -5.06 16.77
N GLY A 132 -21.88 -5.31 17.23
CA GLY A 132 -23.09 -5.08 16.44
C GLY A 132 -23.49 -6.24 15.50
N ASN A 133 -22.75 -7.35 15.52
CA ASN A 133 -23.04 -8.56 14.76
C ASN A 133 -24.07 -9.47 15.47
N ASN A 134 -25.27 -8.96 15.71
CA ASN A 134 -26.29 -9.63 16.52
C ASN A 134 -26.86 -10.89 15.85
N SER A 135 -26.97 -10.88 14.51
CA SER A 135 -27.54 -11.97 13.71
C SER A 135 -26.52 -13.02 13.32
N VAL A 136 -25.23 -12.70 13.34
CA VAL A 136 -24.17 -13.56 12.85
C VAL A 136 -23.08 -13.76 13.91
N LYS A 137 -22.79 -15.03 14.23
CA LYS A 137 -21.71 -15.35 15.20
C LYS A 137 -20.35 -14.87 14.69
N ALA A 138 -19.55 -14.27 15.56
CA ALA A 138 -18.20 -13.81 15.26
C ALA A 138 -17.30 -14.89 14.61
N SER A 139 -17.50 -16.17 14.97
CA SER A 139 -16.78 -17.27 14.35
C SER A 139 -17.08 -17.45 12.85
N LYS A 140 -18.34 -17.18 12.43
CA LYS A 140 -18.72 -17.21 11.01
C LYS A 140 -18.11 -16.04 10.25
N LEU A 141 -18.10 -14.84 10.84
CA LEU A 141 -17.48 -13.65 10.23
C LEU A 141 -15.97 -13.85 10.05
N ARG A 142 -15.28 -14.36 11.07
CA ARG A 142 -13.85 -14.70 10.95
C ARG A 142 -13.54 -15.77 9.89
N LYS A 143 -14.49 -16.63 9.53
CA LYS A 143 -14.32 -17.60 8.44
C LYS A 143 -14.37 -16.92 7.07
N GLN A 144 -15.04 -15.78 6.94
CA GLN A 144 -15.09 -15.01 5.69
C GLN A 144 -13.79 -14.25 5.42
N MET A 145 -12.99 -14.01 6.45
CA MET A 145 -11.68 -13.38 6.34
C MET A 145 -10.67 -14.45 5.86
N GLU A 146 -10.24 -14.36 4.62
CA GLU A 146 -9.32 -15.37 4.04
C GLU A 146 -7.85 -15.05 4.33
N HIS A 147 -7.51 -13.78 4.41
CA HIS A 147 -6.14 -13.29 4.47
C HIS A 147 -5.70 -12.96 5.90
N THR A 148 -6.50 -12.21 6.65
CA THR A 148 -6.18 -11.78 8.02
C THR A 148 -6.61 -12.85 9.04
N LYS A 149 -5.65 -13.58 9.60
CA LYS A 149 -5.90 -14.66 10.56
C LYS A 149 -5.33 -14.34 11.95
N ARG A 150 -5.95 -14.89 12.99
CA ARG A 150 -5.45 -14.80 14.37
C ARG A 150 -4.27 -15.74 14.61
N LYS A 151 -3.42 -15.39 15.58
CA LYS A 151 -2.23 -16.16 16.03
C LYS A 151 -2.51 -17.62 16.45
N LEU A 152 -3.73 -17.94 16.87
CA LEU A 152 -4.13 -19.25 17.40
C LEU A 152 -4.26 -20.38 16.37
N LYS A 153 -4.08 -20.13 15.08
CA LYS A 153 -4.08 -21.20 14.07
C LYS A 153 -2.65 -21.65 13.80
N LEU A 154 -2.36 -22.91 14.11
CA LEU A 154 -1.04 -23.54 14.07
C LEU A 154 -0.25 -23.36 12.76
N PHE A 155 -0.91 -23.10 11.63
CA PHE A 155 -0.27 -22.93 10.32
C PHE A 155 -0.68 -21.65 9.59
N ALA A 156 -1.39 -20.72 10.24
CA ALA A 156 -1.82 -19.49 9.61
C ALA A 156 -0.81 -18.36 9.88
N THR A 157 -0.42 -17.65 8.82
CA THR A 157 0.28 -16.39 8.94
C THR A 157 -0.66 -15.35 9.55
N SER A 158 -0.42 -14.97 10.81
CA SER A 158 -1.23 -13.97 11.53
C SER A 158 -0.71 -12.55 11.34
N LYS A 159 -0.25 -12.22 10.13
CA LYS A 159 0.21 -10.86 9.77
C LYS A 159 -0.98 -9.98 9.37
N LEU A 160 -0.86 -8.69 9.60
CA LEU A 160 -1.75 -7.69 9.03
C LEU A 160 -1.12 -7.10 7.78
N VAL A 161 -1.83 -7.21 6.65
CA VAL A 161 -1.54 -6.51 5.40
C VAL A 161 -2.76 -5.65 5.09
N GLN A 162 -2.59 -4.36 4.99
CA GLN A 162 -3.71 -3.41 4.87
C GLN A 162 -4.62 -3.74 3.68
N LYS A 163 -4.04 -4.03 2.52
CA LYS A 163 -4.80 -4.40 1.32
C LYS A 163 -5.65 -5.65 1.54
N ASP A 164 -5.04 -6.69 2.10
CA ASP A 164 -5.70 -7.96 2.40
C ASP A 164 -6.82 -7.79 3.42
N PHE A 165 -6.62 -6.93 4.41
CA PHE A 165 -7.63 -6.60 5.42
C PHE A 165 -8.85 -5.88 4.82
N GLU A 166 -8.64 -4.97 3.86
CA GLU A 166 -9.72 -4.32 3.13
C GLU A 166 -10.53 -5.34 2.29
N GLU A 167 -9.88 -6.33 1.69
CA GLU A 167 -10.54 -7.42 0.97
C GLU A 167 -11.34 -8.30 1.91
N ASP A 168 -10.81 -8.63 3.06
CA ASP A 168 -11.52 -9.39 4.11
C ASP A 168 -12.78 -8.64 4.61
N LYS A 169 -12.71 -7.31 4.78
CA LYS A 169 -13.89 -6.49 5.11
C LYS A 169 -14.98 -6.58 4.05
N LYS A 170 -14.61 -6.52 2.77
CA LYS A 170 -15.56 -6.71 1.65
C LYS A 170 -16.19 -8.11 1.66
N SER A 171 -15.40 -9.14 1.98
CA SER A 171 -15.88 -10.52 2.08
C SER A 171 -16.91 -10.70 3.20
N ILE A 172 -16.72 -10.03 4.34
CA ILE A 172 -17.70 -9.99 5.44
C ILE A 172 -19.01 -9.36 4.95
N ILE A 173 -18.98 -8.21 4.29
CA ILE A 173 -20.18 -7.54 3.77
C ILE A 173 -20.86 -8.39 2.69
N LYS A 174 -20.09 -9.00 1.79
CA LYS A 174 -20.63 -9.94 0.79
C LYS A 174 -21.37 -11.12 1.46
N TYR A 175 -20.85 -11.64 2.56
CA TYR A 175 -21.52 -12.68 3.32
C TYR A 175 -22.84 -12.18 3.91
N TYR A 176 -22.89 -10.99 4.52
CA TYR A 176 -24.14 -10.38 5.01
C TYR A 176 -25.17 -10.20 3.90
N ASN A 177 -24.75 -9.71 2.74
CA ASN A 177 -25.62 -9.56 1.57
C ASN A 177 -26.21 -10.90 1.13
N LYS A 178 -25.38 -11.96 1.10
CA LYS A 178 -25.82 -13.32 0.75
C LYS A 178 -26.92 -13.86 1.69
N ILE A 179 -26.94 -13.44 2.94
CA ILE A 179 -27.95 -13.90 3.94
C ILE A 179 -29.07 -12.88 4.17
N GLY A 180 -29.20 -11.90 3.28
CA GLY A 180 -30.31 -10.95 3.22
C GLY A 180 -30.09 -9.60 3.89
N PHE A 181 -28.94 -9.35 4.48
CA PHE A 181 -28.65 -8.05 5.09
C PHE A 181 -27.99 -7.11 4.05
N ARG A 182 -28.82 -6.60 3.15
CA ARG A 182 -28.41 -5.78 2.01
C ARG A 182 -27.65 -4.52 2.42
N ASP A 183 -28.08 -3.90 3.52
CA ASP A 183 -27.58 -2.61 3.97
C ASP A 183 -26.50 -2.75 5.06
N ALA A 184 -25.95 -3.97 5.22
CA ALA A 184 -24.88 -4.22 6.17
C ALA A 184 -23.64 -3.44 5.82
N VAL A 185 -23.04 -2.78 6.80
CA VAL A 185 -21.81 -1.99 6.65
C VAL A 185 -20.91 -2.16 7.86
N ILE A 186 -19.61 -2.12 7.64
CA ILE A 186 -18.61 -1.93 8.70
C ILE A 186 -18.48 -0.42 8.91
N THR A 187 -18.98 0.08 10.03
CA THR A 187 -19.04 1.53 10.33
C THR A 187 -17.69 2.06 10.79
N LYS A 188 -16.89 1.22 11.45
CA LYS A 188 -15.57 1.58 11.96
C LYS A 188 -14.77 0.30 12.20
N ASP A 189 -13.50 0.33 11.89
CA ASP A 189 -12.51 -0.61 12.40
C ASP A 189 -11.48 0.12 13.27
N THR A 190 -11.02 -0.55 14.30
CA THR A 190 -10.01 -0.04 15.22
C THR A 190 -8.95 -1.11 15.40
N ILE A 191 -7.70 -0.71 15.22
CA ILE A 191 -6.52 -1.57 15.35
C ILE A 191 -5.60 -0.91 16.37
N TRP A 192 -5.21 -1.67 17.38
CA TRP A 192 -4.24 -1.20 18.38
C TRP A 192 -3.30 -2.33 18.78
N ARG A 193 -2.22 -1.98 19.47
CA ARG A 193 -1.25 -2.94 20.02
C ARG A 193 -1.50 -3.15 21.50
N GLU A 194 -1.43 -4.40 21.91
CA GLU A 194 -1.34 -4.77 23.30
C GLU A 194 0.11 -4.68 23.81
N ASN A 195 0.31 -4.88 25.10
CA ASN A 195 1.62 -4.75 25.76
C ASN A 195 2.68 -5.74 25.22
N ASP A 196 2.26 -6.86 24.63
CA ASP A 196 3.13 -7.86 23.97
C ASP A 196 3.49 -7.47 22.53
N GLY A 197 3.01 -6.32 22.05
CA GLY A 197 3.25 -5.80 20.71
C GLY A 197 2.36 -6.38 19.60
N ASP A 198 1.54 -7.39 19.91
CA ASP A 198 0.61 -8.00 18.96
C ASP A 198 -0.66 -7.12 18.76
N LEU A 199 -1.33 -7.28 17.63
CA LEU A 199 -2.47 -6.46 17.24
C LEU A 199 -3.80 -7.04 17.74
N GLN A 200 -4.63 -6.15 18.22
CA GLN A 200 -6.07 -6.36 18.44
C GLN A 200 -6.83 -5.62 17.35
N ILE A 201 -7.84 -6.28 16.79
CA ILE A 201 -8.73 -5.71 15.76
C ILE A 201 -10.16 -5.79 16.24
N VAL A 202 -10.88 -4.66 16.21
CA VAL A 202 -12.32 -4.59 16.45
C VAL A 202 -12.99 -3.97 15.24
N MET A 203 -14.02 -4.64 14.72
CA MET A 203 -14.86 -4.13 13.65
C MET A 203 -16.28 -3.88 14.16
N ASN A 204 -16.76 -2.64 14.05
CA ASN A 204 -18.14 -2.29 14.36
C ASN A 204 -18.99 -2.50 13.11
N ILE A 205 -20.04 -3.30 13.25
CA ILE A 205 -20.93 -3.68 12.16
C ILE A 205 -22.32 -3.10 12.45
N ASN A 206 -22.89 -2.47 11.45
CA ASN A 206 -24.34 -2.22 11.41
C ASN A 206 -24.93 -3.20 10.39
N GLU A 207 -25.67 -4.20 10.89
CA GLU A 207 -26.27 -5.23 10.02
C GLU A 207 -27.42 -4.69 9.16
N GLY A 208 -28.07 -3.60 9.57
CA GLY A 208 -29.28 -3.11 8.93
C GLY A 208 -30.45 -4.07 9.07
N LYS A 209 -31.41 -4.00 8.14
CA LYS A 209 -32.57 -4.89 8.09
C LYS A 209 -32.30 -6.08 7.18
N ARG A 210 -32.93 -7.22 7.51
CA ARG A 210 -32.93 -8.40 6.63
C ARG A 210 -34.07 -8.28 5.64
N TYR A 211 -33.76 -8.42 4.35
CA TYR A 211 -34.69 -8.30 3.24
C TYR A 211 -35.11 -9.65 2.68
N PHE A 212 -36.35 -9.72 2.22
CA PHE A 212 -36.96 -10.89 1.61
C PHE A 212 -37.69 -10.51 0.33
N PHE A 213 -37.73 -11.36 -0.66
CA PHE A 213 -38.56 -11.19 -1.83
C PHE A 213 -40.04 -11.26 -1.42
N ARG A 214 -40.82 -10.24 -1.76
CA ARG A 214 -42.24 -10.18 -1.39
C ARG A 214 -43.13 -10.52 -2.56
N ASN A 215 -43.08 -9.73 -3.62
CA ASN A 215 -43.91 -9.91 -4.80
C ASN A 215 -43.05 -10.01 -6.03
N ILE A 216 -43.29 -11.02 -6.86
CA ILE A 216 -42.68 -11.19 -8.17
C ILE A 216 -43.83 -11.04 -9.19
N ALA A 217 -43.71 -10.04 -10.05
CA ALA A 217 -44.69 -9.78 -11.10
C ALA A 217 -44.01 -9.92 -12.47
N TRP A 218 -44.68 -10.64 -13.36
CA TRP A 218 -44.26 -10.84 -14.73
C TRP A 218 -44.94 -9.80 -15.64
N LYS A 219 -44.20 -9.22 -16.57
CA LYS A 219 -44.76 -8.31 -17.60
C LYS A 219 -44.10 -8.63 -18.93
N GLY A 220 -44.91 -8.65 -20.01
CA GLY A 220 -44.44 -8.89 -21.37
C GLY A 220 -44.29 -10.38 -21.75
N ASN A 221 -44.70 -11.30 -20.89
CA ASN A 221 -44.67 -12.74 -21.12
C ASN A 221 -45.95 -13.22 -21.83
N SER A 222 -46.14 -12.84 -23.09
CA SER A 222 -47.33 -13.20 -23.87
C SER A 222 -47.36 -14.66 -24.35
N ILE A 223 -46.21 -15.32 -24.45
CA ILE A 223 -46.08 -16.69 -24.98
C ILE A 223 -45.83 -17.70 -23.84
N TYR A 224 -45.04 -17.31 -22.83
CA TYR A 224 -44.65 -18.21 -21.74
C TYR A 224 -45.47 -17.96 -20.47
N GLU A 225 -46.03 -19.01 -19.90
CA GLU A 225 -46.78 -18.92 -18.66
C GLU A 225 -45.88 -18.50 -17.48
N SER A 226 -46.42 -17.64 -16.60
CA SER A 226 -45.70 -17.14 -15.40
C SER A 226 -45.15 -18.28 -14.54
N LYS A 227 -45.90 -19.39 -14.40
CA LYS A 227 -45.48 -20.55 -13.62
C LYS A 227 -44.23 -21.25 -14.18
N MET A 228 -44.10 -21.32 -15.50
CA MET A 228 -42.89 -21.83 -16.15
C MET A 228 -41.70 -20.92 -15.87
N LEU A 229 -41.90 -19.60 -15.98
CA LEU A 229 -40.87 -18.60 -15.72
C LEU A 229 -40.43 -18.56 -14.24
N GLU A 230 -41.38 -18.75 -13.30
CA GLU A 230 -41.06 -18.87 -11.85
C GLU A 230 -40.13 -20.05 -11.56
N ASN A 231 -40.34 -21.21 -12.23
CA ASN A 231 -39.47 -22.38 -12.08
C ASN A 231 -38.04 -22.09 -12.59
N VAL A 232 -37.91 -21.36 -13.68
CA VAL A 232 -36.62 -20.96 -14.26
C VAL A 232 -35.93 -19.91 -13.42
N LEU A 233 -36.70 -18.92 -12.88
CA LEU A 233 -36.17 -17.87 -12.04
C LEU A 233 -35.54 -18.40 -10.73
N GLY A 234 -36.14 -19.47 -10.16
CA GLY A 234 -35.67 -20.09 -8.93
C GLY A 234 -35.78 -19.21 -7.65
N ILE A 235 -36.51 -18.10 -7.75
CA ILE A 235 -36.74 -17.17 -6.62
C ILE A 235 -38.22 -17.23 -6.27
N LYS A 236 -38.52 -17.37 -4.98
CA LYS A 236 -39.92 -17.45 -4.49
C LYS A 236 -40.19 -16.32 -3.48
N LYS A 237 -41.49 -15.99 -3.34
CA LYS A 237 -41.98 -15.13 -2.27
C LYS A 237 -41.55 -15.68 -0.91
N GLY A 238 -40.92 -14.87 -0.08
CA GLY A 238 -40.40 -15.27 1.23
C GLY A 238 -38.95 -15.71 1.21
N ASP A 239 -38.36 -15.94 0.05
CA ASP A 239 -36.91 -16.20 -0.05
C ASP A 239 -36.11 -14.99 0.40
N VAL A 240 -34.96 -15.26 0.98
CA VAL A 240 -34.04 -14.21 1.41
C VAL A 240 -33.49 -13.49 0.18
N TYR A 241 -33.56 -12.16 0.19
CA TYR A 241 -32.90 -11.36 -0.83
C TYR A 241 -31.39 -11.58 -0.77
N ASN A 242 -30.83 -12.15 -1.79
CA ASN A 242 -29.38 -12.29 -1.97
C ASN A 242 -28.96 -11.56 -3.26
N LYS A 243 -27.83 -10.88 -3.20
CA LYS A 243 -27.28 -10.11 -4.31
C LYS A 243 -26.04 -10.82 -4.85
#